data_30b4907f7a68cd08b4d160493a74d8b2
#
_entry.id   30b4907f7a68cd08b4d160493a74d8b2
#
_cell.length_a   1.000
_cell.length_b   1.000
_cell.length_c   1.000
_cell.angle_alpha   90.00
_cell.angle_beta   90.00
_cell.angle_gamma   90.00
#
_symmetry.space_group_name_H-M   'P 1'
#
loop_
_entity.id
_entity.type
_entity.pdbx_description
1 polymer ?
#
loop_
_entity_poly.entity_id
_entity_poly.type
_entity_poly.pdbx_seq_one_letter_code
_entity_poly.pdbx_strand_id
1 'polypeptide(L)'
;MSTEFFWRLPLGTDGPQLSTDRHNRGNPHHRPGNIAPGRLPNGDSDGFTYIDYIAQVAKAAELAGFEGALLPTGPEPWIAAAALARETRRLRFLIAFQATWTLPAYAAQQAAILQHLSHGRLDWNIITGGNPASQRAQGDFLDHDQRYQRTGEFLDIIQGLWNNERFSYNGNIYRLENGALPPHLGNERKPGVYFSGFSDPALDVAARHADVYLNWAEPVEQLKPHIERVRELADKQGRTVRFGLRVDLFARETEDAAWRDLRRQFDKLDGKPSTLSKAFTSTSDSVGGARQTAYHQNIQRFDDLIIGPNLWAGFAKAKPGPTVGLVGSHENIAERLAEYRDAGFSTFILAGNPHLEEALRIGQEVLPLVRQAPVASLPLTASA
;
A
#
# COMPACT_ATOMS: atom_id res chain seq x y z
N MET A 1 -19.26 -1.56 -9.78
CA MET A 1 -17.80 -1.78 -10.01
C MET A 1 -17.37 -3.01 -9.22
N SER A 2 -16.48 -3.85 -9.75
CA SER A 2 -15.95 -5.00 -9.00
C SER A 2 -14.99 -4.51 -7.91
N THR A 3 -15.06 -5.12 -6.73
CA THR A 3 -14.12 -4.88 -5.64
C THR A 3 -12.84 -5.65 -5.88
N GLU A 4 -11.69 -4.98 -5.71
CA GLU A 4 -10.36 -5.56 -5.89
C GLU A 4 -9.62 -5.65 -4.56
N PHE A 5 -8.91 -6.75 -4.32
CA PHE A 5 -8.14 -6.99 -3.10
C PHE A 5 -6.68 -7.21 -3.42
N PHE A 6 -5.82 -6.42 -2.77
CA PHE A 6 -4.37 -6.54 -2.85
C PHE A 6 -3.81 -6.98 -1.51
N TRP A 7 -2.82 -7.86 -1.53
CA TRP A 7 -2.07 -8.21 -0.34
C TRP A 7 -0.79 -7.40 -0.24
N ARG A 8 -0.53 -6.78 0.90
CA ARG A 8 0.75 -6.10 1.11
C ARG A 8 1.85 -7.11 1.39
N LEU A 9 2.88 -7.16 0.54
CA LEU A 9 4.04 -8.00 0.76
C LEU A 9 4.96 -7.42 1.85
N PRO A 10 5.62 -8.28 2.64
CA PRO A 10 6.65 -7.81 3.56
C PRO A 10 7.87 -7.31 2.79
N LEU A 11 8.40 -6.15 3.18
CA LEU A 11 9.71 -5.71 2.73
C LEU A 11 10.68 -5.79 3.92
N GLY A 12 11.32 -6.92 4.06
CA GLY A 12 12.27 -7.20 5.10
C GLY A 12 11.87 -8.41 5.93
N THR A 13 10.85 -8.33 6.75
CA THR A 13 10.45 -9.41 7.66
C THR A 13 8.95 -9.41 7.93
N ASP A 14 8.46 -10.48 8.57
CA ASP A 14 7.08 -10.52 9.10
C ASP A 14 6.82 -9.47 10.21
N GLY A 15 7.85 -8.83 10.71
CA GLY A 15 7.78 -7.88 11.81
C GLY A 15 7.85 -8.59 13.18
N PRO A 16 8.87 -8.31 13.98
CA PRO A 16 9.12 -9.06 15.22
C PRO A 16 8.11 -8.76 16.33
N GLN A 17 7.34 -7.67 16.23
CA GLN A 17 6.58 -7.17 17.35
C GLN A 17 5.17 -7.73 17.47
N LEU A 18 4.54 -8.14 16.37
CA LEU A 18 3.21 -8.76 16.36
C LEU A 18 3.25 -10.22 15.89
N SER A 19 4.43 -10.78 15.70
CA SER A 19 4.64 -12.21 15.44
C SER A 19 5.39 -12.85 16.59
N THR A 20 5.15 -14.12 16.79
CA THR A 20 6.04 -14.92 17.63
C THR A 20 7.42 -15.01 16.95
N ASP A 21 8.48 -15.22 17.72
CA ASP A 21 9.83 -15.43 17.17
C ASP A 21 9.89 -16.52 16.08
N ARG A 22 8.88 -17.39 16.05
CA ARG A 22 8.74 -18.47 15.05
C ARG A 22 8.38 -17.99 13.65
N HIS A 23 7.90 -16.77 13.48
CA HIS A 23 7.35 -16.26 12.21
C HIS A 23 8.14 -15.07 11.64
N ASN A 24 9.35 -14.85 12.11
CA ASN A 24 10.20 -13.76 11.62
C ASN A 24 11.01 -14.17 10.37
N ARG A 25 10.32 -14.77 9.41
CA ARG A 25 10.93 -15.24 8.16
C ARG A 25 11.42 -14.09 7.29
N GLY A 26 12.46 -14.35 6.52
CA GLY A 26 13.07 -13.36 5.65
C GLY A 26 14.00 -12.37 6.36
N ASN A 27 14.18 -12.46 7.68
CA ASN A 27 15.12 -11.62 8.40
C ASN A 27 16.53 -12.23 8.38
N PRO A 28 17.51 -11.60 7.70
CA PRO A 28 18.86 -12.13 7.60
C PRO A 28 19.62 -12.17 8.96
N HIS A 29 19.10 -11.49 9.98
CA HIS A 29 19.67 -11.44 11.32
C HIS A 29 18.99 -12.37 12.31
N HIS A 30 17.98 -13.11 11.88
CA HIS A 30 17.22 -13.97 12.77
C HIS A 30 17.89 -15.34 12.93
N ARG A 31 17.99 -15.81 14.17
CA ARG A 31 18.68 -17.05 14.54
C ARG A 31 17.80 -18.30 14.43
N PRO A 32 18.41 -19.52 14.49
CA PRO A 32 17.77 -20.81 14.21
C PRO A 32 16.49 -21.06 15.01
N GLY A 33 15.53 -21.71 14.41
CA GLY A 33 14.19 -21.98 14.90
C GLY A 33 13.11 -21.38 14.03
N ASN A 34 13.48 -20.42 13.18
CA ASN A 34 12.65 -19.92 12.10
C ASN A 34 13.08 -20.52 10.77
N ILE A 35 12.15 -20.62 9.86
CA ILE A 35 12.44 -20.83 8.43
C ILE A 35 12.99 -19.50 7.88
N ALA A 36 14.09 -19.04 8.44
CA ALA A 36 14.83 -17.92 7.90
C ALA A 36 16.02 -18.48 7.12
N PRO A 37 16.47 -17.81 6.08
CA PRO A 37 17.72 -18.17 5.44
C PRO A 37 18.81 -18.08 6.52
N GLY A 38 19.26 -19.24 6.97
CA GLY A 38 20.41 -19.36 7.83
C GLY A 38 21.68 -19.24 7.00
N ARG A 39 22.73 -18.72 7.57
CA ARG A 39 24.06 -19.10 7.09
C ARG A 39 24.30 -20.53 7.54
N LEU A 40 24.69 -21.38 6.63
CA LEU A 40 25.21 -22.69 6.98
C LEU A 40 26.38 -22.52 7.98
N PRO A 41 26.68 -23.53 8.82
CA PRO A 41 27.74 -23.43 9.81
C PRO A 41 29.11 -23.04 9.23
N ASN A 42 29.36 -23.30 7.96
CA ASN A 42 30.56 -22.90 7.22
C ASN A 42 30.53 -21.44 6.73
N GLY A 43 29.47 -20.68 7.03
CA GLY A 43 29.31 -19.30 6.57
C GLY A 43 28.64 -19.13 5.21
N ASP A 44 28.35 -20.22 4.51
CA ASP A 44 27.60 -20.18 3.26
C ASP A 44 26.10 -19.91 3.51
N SER A 45 25.44 -19.32 2.53
CA SER A 45 23.98 -19.20 2.52
C SER A 45 23.37 -20.58 2.19
N ASP A 46 22.26 -20.92 2.85
CA ASP A 46 21.46 -22.10 2.50
C ASP A 46 20.72 -21.92 1.16
N GLY A 47 20.91 -20.78 0.49
CA GLY A 47 20.24 -20.42 -0.75
C GLY A 47 18.85 -19.83 -0.58
N PHE A 48 18.24 -19.88 0.61
CA PHE A 48 16.94 -19.24 0.86
C PHE A 48 17.13 -17.76 1.22
N THR A 49 16.63 -16.88 0.38
CA THR A 49 16.80 -15.43 0.50
C THR A 49 15.47 -14.74 0.85
N TYR A 50 15.55 -13.45 1.14
CA TYR A 50 14.38 -12.59 1.27
C TYR A 50 13.45 -12.69 0.05
N ILE A 51 14.01 -12.77 -1.17
CA ILE A 51 13.24 -12.88 -2.42
C ILE A 51 12.43 -14.20 -2.45
N ASP A 52 12.99 -15.30 -1.94
CA ASP A 52 12.29 -16.58 -1.84
C ASP A 52 11.10 -16.49 -0.90
N TYR A 53 11.26 -15.79 0.23
CA TYR A 53 10.15 -15.59 1.16
C TYR A 53 9.02 -14.74 0.57
N ILE A 54 9.33 -13.59 -0.04
CA ILE A 54 8.28 -12.78 -0.64
C ILE A 54 7.63 -13.46 -1.84
N ALA A 55 8.36 -14.34 -2.56
CA ALA A 55 7.78 -15.17 -3.61
C ALA A 55 6.76 -16.17 -3.05
N GLN A 56 7.04 -16.80 -1.91
CA GLN A 56 6.07 -17.66 -1.22
C GLN A 56 4.81 -16.89 -0.84
N VAL A 57 4.94 -15.68 -0.26
CA VAL A 57 3.80 -14.83 0.11
C VAL A 57 3.02 -14.39 -1.13
N ALA A 58 3.69 -14.01 -2.22
CA ALA A 58 3.04 -13.62 -3.47
C ALA A 58 2.24 -14.78 -4.09
N LYS A 59 2.82 -15.99 -4.12
CA LYS A 59 2.12 -17.20 -4.58
C LYS A 59 0.92 -17.54 -3.70
N ALA A 60 1.05 -17.41 -2.38
CA ALA A 60 -0.05 -17.62 -1.44
C ALA A 60 -1.18 -16.61 -1.68
N ALA A 61 -0.86 -15.33 -1.86
CA ALA A 61 -1.84 -14.30 -2.19
C ALA A 61 -2.55 -14.59 -3.52
N GLU A 62 -1.80 -14.99 -4.56
CA GLU A 62 -2.39 -15.38 -5.85
C GLU A 62 -3.32 -16.59 -5.71
N LEU A 63 -2.90 -17.62 -4.97
CA LEU A 63 -3.70 -18.83 -4.70
C LEU A 63 -4.96 -18.50 -3.90
N ALA A 64 -4.84 -17.61 -2.92
CA ALA A 64 -5.92 -17.17 -2.04
C ALA A 64 -6.90 -16.18 -2.71
N GLY A 65 -6.70 -15.87 -4.01
CA GLY A 65 -7.65 -15.11 -4.80
C GLY A 65 -7.51 -13.60 -4.70
N PHE A 66 -6.36 -13.08 -4.27
CA PHE A 66 -6.05 -11.66 -4.39
C PHE A 66 -5.79 -11.28 -5.85
N GLU A 67 -6.27 -10.12 -6.29
CA GLU A 67 -6.05 -9.59 -7.61
C GLU A 67 -4.63 -9.03 -7.80
N GLY A 68 -3.99 -8.62 -6.69
CA GLY A 68 -2.66 -8.06 -6.75
C GLY A 68 -1.92 -8.05 -5.41
N ALA A 69 -0.71 -7.56 -5.44
CA ALA A 69 0.13 -7.36 -4.27
C ALA A 69 0.74 -5.97 -4.26
N LEU A 70 0.71 -5.29 -3.09
CA LEU A 70 1.46 -4.06 -2.88
C LEU A 70 2.89 -4.40 -2.44
N LEU A 71 3.85 -3.88 -3.17
CA LEU A 71 5.26 -3.84 -2.77
C LEU A 71 5.54 -2.45 -2.17
N PRO A 72 5.67 -2.32 -0.84
CA PRO A 72 5.92 -1.04 -0.19
C PRO A 72 7.33 -0.52 -0.46
N THR A 73 7.58 0.76 -0.15
CA THR A 73 8.94 1.33 -0.20
C THR A 73 9.89 0.54 0.69
N GLY A 74 11.01 0.11 0.12
CA GLY A 74 12.00 -0.71 0.80
C GLY A 74 13.14 -1.02 -0.15
N PRO A 75 13.86 -2.15 -0.02
CA PRO A 75 14.86 -2.47 -1.03
C PRO A 75 14.17 -2.70 -2.37
N GLU A 76 14.22 -1.73 -3.21
CA GLU A 76 13.85 -1.60 -4.63
C GLU A 76 12.63 -2.43 -5.10
N PRO A 77 11.40 -1.88 -5.02
CA PRO A 77 10.19 -2.61 -5.39
C PRO A 77 10.09 -2.98 -6.88
N TRP A 78 10.78 -2.26 -7.80
CA TRP A 78 10.85 -2.62 -9.21
C TRP A 78 11.57 -3.95 -9.43
N ILE A 79 12.72 -4.11 -8.79
CA ILE A 79 13.54 -5.33 -8.90
C ILE A 79 12.75 -6.51 -8.31
N ALA A 80 12.12 -6.29 -7.15
CA ALA A 80 11.28 -7.31 -6.53
C ALA A 80 10.09 -7.68 -7.43
N ALA A 81 9.39 -6.71 -8.02
CA ALA A 81 8.27 -6.97 -8.92
C ALA A 81 8.70 -7.76 -10.17
N ALA A 82 9.85 -7.42 -10.76
CA ALA A 82 10.40 -8.15 -11.90
C ALA A 82 10.70 -9.63 -11.57
N ALA A 83 11.30 -9.89 -10.40
CA ALA A 83 11.54 -11.24 -9.92
C ALA A 83 10.22 -12.00 -9.67
N LEU A 84 9.26 -11.38 -8.98
CA LEU A 84 7.97 -11.97 -8.66
C LEU A 84 7.07 -12.20 -9.88
N ALA A 85 7.26 -11.43 -10.96
CA ALA A 85 6.55 -11.63 -12.22
C ALA A 85 6.84 -12.99 -12.84
N ARG A 86 8.00 -13.58 -12.56
CA ARG A 86 8.37 -14.94 -12.99
C ARG A 86 7.78 -16.02 -12.07
N GLU A 87 7.53 -15.68 -10.82
CA GLU A 87 7.04 -16.60 -9.80
C GLU A 87 5.51 -16.73 -9.76
N THR A 88 4.80 -15.76 -10.36
CA THR A 88 3.34 -15.66 -10.36
C THR A 88 2.81 -15.56 -11.79
N ARG A 89 1.50 -15.79 -11.97
CA ARG A 89 0.88 -15.79 -13.32
C ARG A 89 -0.14 -14.69 -13.54
N ARG A 90 -0.90 -14.32 -12.51
CA ARG A 90 -2.02 -13.39 -12.60
C ARG A 90 -1.89 -12.20 -11.65
N LEU A 91 -1.12 -12.38 -10.57
CA LEU A 91 -0.99 -11.37 -9.52
C LEU A 91 -0.44 -10.06 -10.11
N ARG A 92 -1.18 -8.97 -9.94
CA ARG A 92 -0.74 -7.63 -10.30
C ARG A 92 0.22 -7.09 -9.25
N PHE A 93 1.14 -6.24 -9.66
CA PHE A 93 2.15 -5.64 -8.78
C PHE A 93 1.91 -4.15 -8.68
N LEU A 94 1.41 -3.72 -7.52
CA LEU A 94 1.30 -2.32 -7.16
C LEU A 94 2.59 -1.92 -6.46
N ILE A 95 3.52 -1.29 -7.17
CA ILE A 95 4.82 -0.92 -6.61
C ILE A 95 4.78 0.47 -6.01
N ALA A 96 5.30 0.63 -4.79
CA ALA A 96 5.51 1.94 -4.20
C ALA A 96 6.73 2.60 -4.87
N PHE A 97 6.45 3.63 -5.66
CA PHE A 97 7.45 4.30 -6.49
C PHE A 97 7.53 5.80 -6.17
N GLN A 98 8.73 6.30 -5.93
CA GLN A 98 8.95 7.73 -5.72
C GLN A 98 9.44 8.40 -7.01
N ALA A 99 8.73 9.46 -7.43
CA ALA A 99 9.10 10.26 -8.60
C ALA A 99 10.50 10.93 -8.49
N THR A 100 11.05 10.99 -7.28
CA THR A 100 12.42 11.49 -7.00
C THR A 100 13.52 10.58 -7.55
N TRP A 101 13.28 9.28 -7.66
CA TRP A 101 14.37 8.31 -7.85
C TRP A 101 14.91 8.22 -9.26
N THR A 102 14.16 8.69 -10.26
CA THR A 102 14.59 8.61 -11.65
C THR A 102 13.88 9.63 -12.55
N LEU A 103 14.44 9.85 -13.73
CA LEU A 103 13.85 10.71 -14.75
C LEU A 103 12.58 10.08 -15.32
N PRO A 104 11.52 10.87 -15.61
CA PRO A 104 10.23 10.34 -16.05
C PRO A 104 10.31 9.53 -17.34
N ALA A 105 11.10 9.93 -18.33
CA ALA A 105 11.23 9.16 -19.57
C ALA A 105 11.89 7.79 -19.34
N TYR A 106 12.85 7.71 -18.44
CA TYR A 106 13.49 6.45 -18.09
C TYR A 106 12.52 5.56 -17.29
N ALA A 107 11.77 6.13 -16.35
CA ALA A 107 10.72 5.39 -15.63
C ALA A 107 9.65 4.84 -16.58
N ALA A 108 9.26 5.62 -17.59
CA ALA A 108 8.30 5.18 -18.61
C ALA A 108 8.81 3.96 -19.38
N GLN A 109 10.07 3.98 -19.80
CA GLN A 109 10.70 2.84 -20.50
C GLN A 109 10.77 1.60 -19.61
N GLN A 110 11.21 1.75 -18.37
CA GLN A 110 11.25 0.65 -17.39
C GLN A 110 9.87 0.04 -17.15
N ALA A 111 8.86 0.88 -17.02
CA ALA A 111 7.49 0.44 -16.84
C ALA A 111 6.96 -0.30 -18.06
N ALA A 112 7.22 0.19 -19.27
CA ALA A 112 6.81 -0.48 -20.50
C ALA A 112 7.48 -1.85 -20.64
N ILE A 113 8.77 -1.97 -20.30
CA ILE A 113 9.51 -3.23 -20.27
C ILE A 113 8.87 -4.20 -19.25
N LEU A 114 8.59 -3.74 -18.04
CA LEU A 114 8.01 -4.60 -17.01
C LEU A 114 6.56 -4.98 -17.33
N GLN A 115 5.77 -4.09 -17.97
CA GLN A 115 4.46 -4.44 -18.49
C GLN A 115 4.55 -5.55 -19.53
N HIS A 116 5.48 -5.45 -20.46
CA HIS A 116 5.72 -6.49 -21.45
C HIS A 116 6.10 -7.84 -20.81
N LEU A 117 7.09 -7.84 -19.93
CA LEU A 117 7.58 -9.05 -19.25
C LEU A 117 6.55 -9.68 -18.32
N SER A 118 5.68 -8.88 -17.74
CA SER A 118 4.64 -9.33 -16.80
C SER A 118 3.27 -9.56 -17.44
N HIS A 119 3.11 -9.28 -18.73
CA HIS A 119 1.83 -9.31 -19.43
C HIS A 119 0.81 -8.35 -18.82
N GLY A 120 1.21 -7.08 -18.62
CA GLY A 120 0.33 -6.00 -18.20
C GLY A 120 0.01 -5.95 -16.70
N ARG A 121 0.85 -6.54 -15.83
CA ARG A 121 0.57 -6.69 -14.40
C ARG A 121 1.18 -5.63 -13.49
N LEU A 122 1.78 -4.57 -14.02
CA LEU A 122 2.35 -3.47 -13.23
C LEU A 122 1.33 -2.35 -13.01
N ASP A 123 1.24 -1.87 -11.77
CA ASP A 123 0.62 -0.61 -11.37
C ASP A 123 1.54 0.17 -10.42
N TRP A 124 1.36 1.48 -10.33
CA TRP A 124 2.18 2.36 -9.49
C TRP A 124 1.41 2.90 -8.30
N ASN A 125 1.91 2.72 -7.10
CA ASN A 125 1.57 3.54 -5.95
C ASN A 125 2.59 4.68 -5.86
N ILE A 126 2.25 5.83 -6.42
CA ILE A 126 3.14 6.99 -6.49
C ILE A 126 3.29 7.62 -5.11
N ILE A 127 4.52 7.70 -4.66
CA ILE A 127 4.92 8.27 -3.38
C ILE A 127 5.68 9.58 -3.64
N THR A 128 5.17 10.67 -3.09
CA THR A 128 5.83 11.99 -3.22
C THR A 128 7.02 12.14 -2.27
N GLY A 129 6.99 11.37 -1.16
CA GLY A 129 7.96 11.46 -0.08
C GLY A 129 7.45 12.35 1.06
N GLY A 130 7.33 11.77 2.25
CA GLY A 130 6.82 12.44 3.46
C GLY A 130 7.85 12.55 4.59
N ASN A 131 9.14 12.33 4.31
CA ASN A 131 10.20 12.46 5.29
C ASN A 131 11.35 13.30 4.71
N PRO A 132 11.45 14.58 5.06
CA PRO A 132 12.47 15.49 4.52
C PRO A 132 13.91 15.03 4.75
N ALA A 133 14.20 14.36 5.87
CA ALA A 133 15.54 13.86 6.15
C ALA A 133 15.93 12.72 5.20
N SER A 134 15.00 11.79 4.95
CA SER A 134 15.20 10.71 3.98
C SER A 134 15.33 11.22 2.55
N GLN A 135 14.58 12.27 2.19
CA GLN A 135 14.68 12.91 0.87
C GLN A 135 16.08 13.54 0.68
N ARG A 136 16.55 14.33 1.66
CA ARG A 136 17.89 14.92 1.61
C ARG A 136 19.01 13.89 1.56
N ALA A 137 18.86 12.76 2.23
CA ALA A 137 19.80 11.65 2.18
C ALA A 137 19.92 11.02 0.78
N GLN A 138 18.92 11.22 -0.07
CA GLN A 138 18.90 10.79 -1.46
C GLN A 138 19.18 11.91 -2.47
N GLY A 139 19.60 13.08 -1.97
CA GLY A 139 19.92 14.24 -2.82
C GLY A 139 18.71 15.10 -3.21
N ASP A 140 17.54 14.88 -2.60
CA ASP A 140 16.34 15.66 -2.85
C ASP A 140 16.16 16.74 -1.77
N PHE A 141 16.28 18.00 -2.17
CA PHE A 141 16.19 19.18 -1.31
C PHE A 141 14.93 20.01 -1.56
N LEU A 142 13.99 19.51 -2.37
CA LEU A 142 12.71 20.18 -2.61
C LEU A 142 11.87 20.23 -1.34
N ASP A 143 11.15 21.34 -1.16
CA ASP A 143 10.15 21.45 -0.10
C ASP A 143 8.91 20.60 -0.39
N HIS A 144 7.97 20.59 0.55
CA HIS A 144 6.75 19.81 0.45
C HIS A 144 5.98 20.06 -0.86
N ASP A 145 5.69 21.31 -1.17
CA ASP A 145 4.85 21.68 -2.32
C ASP A 145 5.58 21.47 -3.65
N GLN A 146 6.89 21.77 -3.68
CA GLN A 146 7.74 21.49 -4.84
C GLN A 146 7.80 19.99 -5.16
N ARG A 147 7.79 19.11 -4.14
CA ARG A 147 7.75 17.66 -4.38
C ARG A 147 6.44 17.23 -5.03
N TYR A 148 5.29 17.82 -4.67
CA TYR A 148 4.02 17.57 -5.35
C TYR A 148 4.01 18.15 -6.77
N GLN A 149 4.54 19.34 -6.98
CA GLN A 149 4.71 19.90 -8.33
C GLN A 149 5.53 18.96 -9.21
N ARG A 150 6.68 18.50 -8.73
CA ARG A 150 7.51 17.53 -9.44
C ARG A 150 6.74 16.26 -9.77
N THR A 151 5.96 15.73 -8.84
CA THR A 151 5.16 14.52 -9.05
C THR A 151 4.10 14.75 -10.13
N GLY A 152 3.46 15.91 -10.17
CA GLY A 152 2.53 16.29 -11.23
C GLY A 152 3.21 16.32 -12.61
N GLU A 153 4.33 17.05 -12.74
CA GLU A 153 5.08 17.11 -14.00
C GLU A 153 5.62 15.73 -14.44
N PHE A 154 6.04 14.90 -13.47
CA PHE A 154 6.43 13.52 -13.74
C PHE A 154 5.29 12.73 -14.38
N LEU A 155 4.09 12.80 -13.82
CA LEU A 155 2.91 12.09 -14.32
C LEU A 155 2.40 12.66 -15.65
N ASP A 156 2.50 13.96 -15.87
CA ASP A 156 2.23 14.59 -17.17
C ASP A 156 3.12 14.01 -18.26
N ILE A 157 4.43 13.87 -18.00
CA ILE A 157 5.39 13.30 -18.95
C ILE A 157 5.09 11.81 -19.18
N ILE A 158 4.81 11.05 -18.13
CA ILE A 158 4.41 9.64 -18.26
C ILE A 158 3.20 9.51 -19.17
N GLN A 159 2.16 10.29 -18.93
CA GLN A 159 0.95 10.27 -19.75
C GLN A 159 1.22 10.68 -21.20
N GLY A 160 2.02 11.73 -21.37
CA GLY A 160 2.41 12.22 -22.70
C GLY A 160 3.16 11.17 -23.51
N LEU A 161 4.10 10.46 -22.90
CA LEU A 161 4.88 9.40 -23.56
C LEU A 161 4.04 8.17 -23.93
N TRP A 162 2.98 7.84 -23.16
CA TRP A 162 2.06 6.74 -23.51
C TRP A 162 1.03 7.11 -24.58
N ASN A 163 0.64 8.38 -24.64
CA ASN A 163 -0.43 8.83 -25.53
C ASN A 163 0.07 9.35 -26.89
N ASN A 164 1.39 9.53 -27.06
CA ASN A 164 1.95 10.12 -28.27
C ASN A 164 3.17 9.32 -28.74
N GLU A 165 3.33 9.21 -30.06
CA GLU A 165 4.52 8.61 -30.68
C GLU A 165 5.80 9.39 -30.33
N ARG A 166 5.67 10.73 -30.24
CA ARG A 166 6.70 11.66 -29.82
C ARG A 166 6.10 12.68 -28.89
N PHE A 167 6.81 13.01 -27.82
CA PHE A 167 6.35 13.93 -26.81
C PHE A 167 7.44 14.87 -26.33
N SER A 168 7.14 16.17 -26.25
CA SER A 168 8.00 17.18 -25.65
C SER A 168 7.28 17.85 -24.49
N TYR A 169 7.99 18.18 -23.45
CA TYR A 169 7.49 18.82 -22.25
C TYR A 169 8.42 19.92 -21.78
N ASN A 170 7.88 21.03 -21.32
CA ASN A 170 8.64 22.14 -20.77
C ASN A 170 7.97 22.64 -19.49
N GLY A 171 8.28 21.98 -18.38
CA GLY A 171 7.79 22.35 -17.05
C GLY A 171 8.78 23.19 -16.25
N ASN A 172 8.47 23.39 -14.98
CA ASN A 172 9.34 24.11 -14.05
C ASN A 172 10.49 23.24 -13.54
N ILE A 173 10.29 21.92 -13.47
CA ILE A 173 11.24 20.97 -12.90
C ILE A 173 11.81 20.06 -13.99
N TYR A 174 10.96 19.59 -14.89
CA TYR A 174 11.37 18.70 -15.97
C TYR A 174 11.27 19.36 -17.34
N ARG A 175 12.22 19.01 -18.19
CA ARG A 175 12.17 19.30 -19.60
C ARG A 175 12.46 18.05 -20.40
N LEU A 176 11.66 17.80 -21.44
CA LEU A 176 11.79 16.66 -22.33
C LEU A 176 11.66 17.14 -23.77
N GLU A 177 12.58 16.72 -24.63
CA GLU A 177 12.54 17.03 -26.06
C GLU A 177 12.42 15.73 -26.87
N ASN A 178 11.35 15.65 -27.67
CA ASN A 178 11.13 14.57 -28.63
C ASN A 178 11.25 13.15 -28.03
N GLY A 179 10.82 12.98 -26.77
CA GLY A 179 10.81 11.69 -26.07
C GLY A 179 9.84 10.69 -26.69
N ALA A 180 10.13 9.39 -26.54
CA ALA A 180 9.28 8.31 -27.02
C ALA A 180 9.48 7.05 -26.17
N LEU A 181 8.47 6.19 -26.13
CA LEU A 181 8.66 4.79 -25.73
C LEU A 181 9.32 4.01 -26.88
N PRO A 182 10.06 2.92 -26.59
CA PRO A 182 10.52 2.02 -27.64
C PRO A 182 9.34 1.55 -28.51
N PRO A 183 9.44 1.58 -29.85
CA PRO A 183 8.29 1.32 -30.73
C PRO A 183 7.58 -0.01 -30.49
N HIS A 184 8.34 -1.07 -30.14
CA HIS A 184 7.77 -2.39 -29.82
C HIS A 184 7.10 -2.48 -28.43
N LEU A 185 7.20 -1.42 -27.60
CA LEU A 185 6.58 -1.32 -26.28
C LEU A 185 5.49 -0.23 -26.21
N GLY A 186 5.27 0.51 -27.27
CA GLY A 186 4.31 1.63 -27.31
C GLY A 186 2.85 1.19 -27.12
N ASN A 187 2.52 -0.08 -27.35
CA ASN A 187 1.17 -0.63 -27.17
C ASN A 187 0.96 -1.31 -25.80
N GLU A 188 1.97 -1.32 -24.94
CA GLU A 188 1.82 -1.88 -23.60
C GLU A 188 0.86 -1.03 -22.76
N ARG A 189 0.09 -1.67 -21.89
CA ARG A 189 -0.80 -0.99 -20.97
C ARG A 189 -0.02 0.00 -20.10
N LYS A 190 -0.47 1.25 -20.05
CA LYS A 190 0.06 2.21 -19.07
C LYS A 190 -0.21 1.67 -17.64
N PRO A 191 0.76 1.70 -16.72
CA PRO A 191 0.51 1.38 -15.32
C PRO A 191 -0.62 2.25 -14.75
N GLY A 192 -1.54 1.64 -14.01
CA GLY A 192 -2.52 2.38 -13.24
C GLY A 192 -1.85 3.21 -12.14
N VAL A 193 -2.29 4.42 -11.94
CA VAL A 193 -1.74 5.35 -10.96
C VAL A 193 -2.58 5.31 -9.69
N TYR A 194 -2.01 4.79 -8.63
CA TYR A 194 -2.54 4.86 -7.26
C TYR A 194 -1.81 5.98 -6.54
N PHE A 195 -2.55 6.83 -5.86
CA PHE A 195 -1.99 8.03 -5.24
C PHE A 195 -2.67 8.32 -3.90
N SER A 196 -1.96 8.95 -2.98
CA SER A 196 -2.48 9.33 -1.67
C SER A 196 -1.92 10.67 -1.22
N GLY A 197 -2.60 11.32 -0.27
CA GLY A 197 -2.16 12.56 0.35
C GLY A 197 -3.35 13.45 0.70
N PHE A 198 -3.25 14.20 1.80
CA PHE A 198 -4.33 15.00 2.36
C PHE A 198 -4.12 16.51 2.24
N SER A 199 -2.96 16.95 1.76
CA SER A 199 -2.69 18.38 1.51
C SER A 199 -3.30 18.85 0.18
N ASP A 200 -3.59 20.14 0.05
CA ASP A 200 -4.16 20.68 -1.19
C ASP A 200 -3.31 20.36 -2.43
N PRO A 201 -1.96 20.48 -2.41
CA PRO A 201 -1.15 20.03 -3.54
C PRO A 201 -1.29 18.54 -3.86
N ALA A 202 -1.48 17.69 -2.83
CA ALA A 202 -1.73 16.26 -3.04
C ALA A 202 -3.07 16.00 -3.72
N LEU A 203 -4.12 16.72 -3.29
CA LEU A 203 -5.46 16.60 -3.87
C LEU A 203 -5.48 17.05 -5.34
N ASP A 204 -4.73 18.10 -5.69
CA ASP A 204 -4.60 18.54 -7.08
C ASP A 204 -3.95 17.47 -7.96
N VAL A 205 -2.82 16.92 -7.53
CA VAL A 205 -2.15 15.82 -8.26
C VAL A 205 -3.06 14.59 -8.37
N ALA A 206 -3.77 14.24 -7.29
CA ALA A 206 -4.71 13.12 -7.31
C ALA A 206 -5.84 13.34 -8.33
N ALA A 207 -6.46 14.51 -8.34
CA ALA A 207 -7.55 14.84 -9.24
C ALA A 207 -7.13 14.77 -10.72
N ARG A 208 -5.90 15.22 -11.03
CA ARG A 208 -5.36 15.22 -12.39
C ARG A 208 -4.87 13.86 -12.87
N HIS A 209 -4.36 13.01 -12.00
CA HIS A 209 -3.58 11.85 -12.42
C HIS A 209 -4.00 10.51 -11.80
N ALA A 210 -4.61 10.48 -10.62
CA ALA A 210 -4.91 9.22 -9.97
C ALA A 210 -6.02 8.44 -10.69
N ASP A 211 -5.81 7.14 -10.88
CA ASP A 211 -6.86 6.19 -11.24
C ASP A 211 -7.54 5.64 -9.98
N VAL A 212 -6.76 5.53 -8.88
CA VAL A 212 -7.23 5.14 -7.55
C VAL A 212 -6.63 6.08 -6.51
N TYR A 213 -7.48 6.74 -5.72
CA TYR A 213 -7.04 7.53 -4.59
C TYR A 213 -7.05 6.68 -3.32
N LEU A 214 -5.87 6.51 -2.71
CA LEU A 214 -5.66 5.63 -1.56
C LEU A 214 -5.78 6.39 -0.24
N ASN A 215 -6.49 5.78 0.70
CA ASN A 215 -6.60 6.22 2.09
C ASN A 215 -6.10 5.14 3.04
N TRP A 216 -5.54 5.53 4.16
CA TRP A 216 -5.41 4.64 5.30
C TRP A 216 -6.76 4.51 6.01
N ALA A 217 -6.98 3.34 6.64
CA ALA A 217 -8.22 3.12 7.37
C ALA A 217 -8.38 4.14 8.53
N GLU A 218 -9.56 4.70 8.60
CA GLU A 218 -10.09 5.56 9.67
C GLU A 218 -11.58 5.22 9.79
N PRO A 219 -12.29 5.66 10.82
CA PRO A 219 -13.75 5.52 10.85
C PRO A 219 -14.38 6.05 9.54
N VAL A 220 -15.30 5.30 8.96
CA VAL A 220 -15.88 5.58 7.63
C VAL A 220 -16.37 7.03 7.51
N GLU A 221 -17.05 7.53 8.56
CA GLU A 221 -17.60 8.88 8.59
C GLU A 221 -16.53 9.98 8.48
N GLN A 222 -15.32 9.71 8.91
CA GLN A 222 -14.20 10.66 8.81
C GLN A 222 -13.56 10.66 7.42
N LEU A 223 -13.74 9.59 6.65
CA LEU A 223 -13.22 9.50 5.28
C LEU A 223 -14.18 10.07 4.25
N LYS A 224 -15.50 10.01 4.48
CA LYS A 224 -16.53 10.48 3.53
C LYS A 224 -16.29 11.89 2.99
N PRO A 225 -16.11 12.94 3.82
CA PRO A 225 -15.91 14.30 3.33
C PRO A 225 -14.66 14.43 2.45
N HIS A 226 -13.64 13.64 2.75
CA HIS A 226 -12.40 13.66 2.02
C HIS A 226 -12.53 12.99 0.64
N ILE A 227 -13.24 11.86 0.58
CA ILE A 227 -13.57 11.18 -0.68
C ILE A 227 -14.40 12.11 -1.58
N GLU A 228 -15.40 12.78 -1.03
CA GLU A 228 -16.24 13.73 -1.77
C GLU A 228 -15.41 14.88 -2.33
N ARG A 229 -14.50 15.43 -1.53
CA ARG A 229 -13.60 16.49 -1.98
C ARG A 229 -12.73 16.06 -3.16
N VAL A 230 -12.15 14.87 -3.11
CA VAL A 230 -11.34 14.33 -4.23
C VAL A 230 -12.22 14.11 -5.47
N ARG A 231 -13.44 13.59 -5.29
CA ARG A 231 -14.38 13.38 -6.37
C ARG A 231 -14.72 14.71 -7.08
N GLU A 232 -15.10 15.73 -6.32
CA GLU A 232 -15.41 17.07 -6.86
C GLU A 232 -14.23 17.66 -7.65
N LEU A 233 -13.01 17.51 -7.17
CA LEU A 233 -11.82 17.99 -7.85
C LEU A 233 -11.55 17.23 -9.14
N ALA A 234 -11.74 15.91 -9.15
CA ALA A 234 -11.60 15.08 -10.33
C ALA A 234 -12.68 15.39 -11.38
N ASP A 235 -13.94 15.55 -10.95
CA ASP A 235 -15.05 15.90 -11.83
C ASP A 235 -14.81 17.23 -12.56
N LYS A 236 -14.22 18.23 -11.89
CA LYS A 236 -13.79 19.49 -12.52
C LYS A 236 -12.72 19.30 -13.60
N GLN A 237 -11.98 18.20 -13.55
CA GLN A 237 -11.00 17.80 -14.56
C GLN A 237 -11.59 16.85 -15.62
N GLY A 238 -12.91 16.59 -15.59
CA GLY A 238 -13.57 15.62 -16.46
C GLY A 238 -13.12 14.17 -16.21
N ARG A 239 -12.67 13.84 -14.98
CA ARG A 239 -12.13 12.54 -14.64
C ARG A 239 -12.94 11.85 -13.55
N THR A 240 -12.97 10.54 -13.60
CA THR A 240 -13.49 9.69 -12.52
C THR A 240 -12.32 9.03 -11.79
N VAL A 241 -12.29 9.14 -10.47
CA VAL A 241 -11.28 8.52 -9.59
C VAL A 241 -11.97 7.46 -8.73
N ARG A 242 -11.39 6.27 -8.68
CA ARG A 242 -11.79 5.20 -7.76
C ARG A 242 -11.14 5.44 -6.40
N PHE A 243 -11.70 4.83 -5.34
CA PHE A 243 -11.17 4.96 -3.98
C PHE A 243 -10.66 3.63 -3.48
N GLY A 244 -9.49 3.67 -2.83
CA GLY A 244 -8.84 2.52 -2.25
C GLY A 244 -8.54 2.72 -0.76
N LEU A 245 -8.60 1.64 0.00
CA LEU A 245 -8.36 1.61 1.44
C LEU A 245 -7.16 0.71 1.75
N ARG A 246 -6.19 1.23 2.50
CA ARG A 246 -5.10 0.44 3.09
C ARG A 246 -5.43 0.16 4.54
N VAL A 247 -5.56 -1.13 4.91
CA VAL A 247 -5.95 -1.56 6.25
C VAL A 247 -5.20 -2.81 6.68
N ASP A 248 -4.77 -2.86 7.94
CA ASP A 248 -4.25 -4.06 8.58
C ASP A 248 -5.38 -4.88 9.19
N LEU A 249 -5.26 -6.20 9.15
CA LEU A 249 -6.28 -7.13 9.63
C LEU A 249 -5.71 -8.02 10.72
N PHE A 250 -6.53 -8.30 11.72
CA PHE A 250 -6.29 -9.30 12.73
C PHE A 250 -7.56 -10.14 12.90
N ALA A 251 -7.69 -11.17 12.07
CA ALA A 251 -8.87 -12.02 12.00
C ALA A 251 -8.66 -13.36 12.73
N ARG A 252 -9.69 -13.83 13.46
CA ARG A 252 -9.74 -15.16 14.06
C ARG A 252 -11.13 -15.76 13.82
N GLU A 253 -11.33 -17.00 14.25
CA GLU A 253 -12.64 -17.69 14.14
C GLU A 253 -13.75 -16.97 14.92
N THR A 254 -13.42 -16.35 16.05
CA THR A 254 -14.36 -15.59 16.87
C THR A 254 -13.79 -14.21 17.24
N GLU A 255 -14.67 -13.26 17.47
CA GLU A 255 -14.30 -11.91 17.90
C GLU A 255 -13.50 -11.92 19.20
N ASP A 256 -13.97 -12.68 20.20
CA ASP A 256 -13.29 -12.83 21.49
C ASP A 256 -11.87 -13.40 21.33
N ALA A 257 -11.69 -14.37 20.43
CA ALA A 257 -10.37 -14.93 20.17
C ALA A 257 -9.45 -13.88 19.54
N ALA A 258 -9.94 -13.09 18.59
CA ALA A 258 -9.16 -12.03 17.96
C ALA A 258 -8.69 -10.98 18.96
N TRP A 259 -9.61 -10.43 19.77
CA TRP A 259 -9.27 -9.42 20.77
C TRP A 259 -8.35 -9.95 21.87
N ARG A 260 -8.58 -11.17 22.35
CA ARG A 260 -7.72 -11.82 23.36
C ARG A 260 -6.31 -12.07 22.83
N ASP A 261 -6.18 -12.53 21.59
CA ASP A 261 -4.89 -12.83 20.99
C ASP A 261 -4.10 -11.56 20.69
N LEU A 262 -4.77 -10.53 20.18
CA LEU A 262 -4.14 -9.23 19.93
C LEU A 262 -3.69 -8.56 21.23
N ARG A 263 -4.51 -8.59 22.29
CA ARG A 263 -4.14 -8.07 23.62
C ARG A 263 -2.89 -8.78 24.14
N ARG A 264 -2.85 -10.11 24.07
CA ARG A 264 -1.68 -10.89 24.49
C ARG A 264 -0.41 -10.53 23.72
N GLN A 265 -0.52 -10.18 22.44
CA GLN A 265 0.62 -9.70 21.65
C GLN A 265 1.00 -8.26 22.04
N PHE A 266 0.03 -7.41 22.26
CA PHE A 266 0.26 -6.02 22.69
C PHE A 266 0.97 -5.95 24.05
N ASP A 267 0.58 -6.78 25.01
CA ASP A 267 1.17 -6.83 26.34
C ASP A 267 2.66 -7.18 26.30
N LYS A 268 3.11 -7.95 25.29
CA LYS A 268 4.53 -8.26 25.08
C LYS A 268 5.37 -7.07 24.59
N LEU A 269 4.74 -6.01 24.14
CA LEU A 269 5.44 -4.79 23.67
C LEU A 269 5.93 -3.90 24.81
N ASP A 270 5.67 -4.24 26.08
CA ASP A 270 6.01 -3.45 27.29
C ASP A 270 5.61 -1.98 27.20
N GLY A 271 4.54 -1.67 26.44
CA GLY A 271 4.07 -0.31 26.23
C GLY A 271 5.05 0.61 25.46
N LYS A 272 6.16 0.09 24.98
CA LYS A 272 7.16 0.88 24.25
C LYS A 272 6.87 0.84 22.75
N PRO A 273 6.58 1.99 22.12
CA PRO A 273 6.48 2.06 20.66
C PRO A 273 7.81 1.62 20.04
N SER A 274 7.74 0.91 18.91
CA SER A 274 8.95 0.54 18.19
C SER A 274 9.78 1.79 17.84
N THR A 275 11.10 1.69 17.93
CA THR A 275 12.01 2.77 17.54
C THR A 275 11.80 3.22 16.09
N LEU A 276 11.42 2.28 15.22
CA LEU A 276 11.10 2.55 13.82
C LEU A 276 9.79 3.35 13.66
N SER A 277 8.78 3.06 14.49
CA SER A 277 7.54 3.81 14.49
C SER A 277 7.75 5.26 14.95
N LYS A 278 8.55 5.47 15.99
CA LYS A 278 8.93 6.82 16.46
C LYS A 278 9.68 7.60 15.39
N ALA A 279 10.66 7.00 14.73
CA ALA A 279 11.42 7.63 13.66
C ALA A 279 10.54 8.00 12.46
N PHE A 280 9.56 7.16 12.12
CA PHE A 280 8.62 7.44 11.04
C PHE A 280 7.70 8.63 11.34
N THR A 281 7.20 8.75 12.55
CA THR A 281 6.25 9.81 12.94
C THR A 281 6.91 11.15 13.25
N SER A 282 8.11 11.15 13.85
CA SER A 282 8.75 12.37 14.36
C SER A 282 9.36 13.27 13.28
N THR A 283 9.57 12.76 12.08
CA THR A 283 10.26 13.48 10.99
C THR A 283 9.41 13.64 9.73
N SER A 284 8.15 13.18 9.76
CA SER A 284 7.24 13.23 8.61
C SER A 284 6.52 14.59 8.54
N ASP A 285 6.48 15.19 7.35
CA ASP A 285 5.65 16.35 7.01
C ASP A 285 4.29 15.94 6.41
N SER A 286 3.93 14.67 6.51
CA SER A 286 2.69 14.10 5.97
C SER A 286 1.47 14.46 6.81
N VAL A 287 0.50 15.15 6.22
CA VAL A 287 -0.81 15.42 6.84
C VAL A 287 -1.53 14.12 7.20
N GLY A 288 -1.54 13.12 6.32
CA GLY A 288 -2.11 11.80 6.59
C GLY A 288 -1.39 11.08 7.74
N GLY A 289 -0.06 11.21 7.82
CA GLY A 289 0.72 10.68 8.94
C GLY A 289 0.34 11.32 10.28
N ALA A 290 0.16 12.64 10.30
CA ALA A 290 -0.28 13.36 11.50
C ALA A 290 -1.69 12.91 11.96
N ARG A 291 -2.63 12.75 11.03
CA ARG A 291 -3.98 12.21 11.33
C ARG A 291 -3.92 10.83 11.98
N GLN A 292 -3.13 9.92 11.41
CA GLN A 292 -2.95 8.58 11.96
C GLN A 292 -2.29 8.61 13.35
N THR A 293 -1.33 9.50 13.57
CA THR A 293 -0.66 9.66 14.87
C THR A 293 -1.63 10.13 15.95
N ALA A 294 -2.59 11.00 15.63
CA ALA A 294 -3.58 11.50 16.57
C ALA A 294 -4.42 10.39 17.23
N TYR A 295 -4.65 9.26 16.53
CA TYR A 295 -5.41 8.13 17.09
C TYR A 295 -4.69 7.36 18.21
N HIS A 296 -3.37 7.46 18.31
CA HIS A 296 -2.61 6.68 19.31
C HIS A 296 -1.66 7.52 20.16
N GLN A 297 -1.54 8.81 19.86
CA GLN A 297 -0.64 9.69 20.60
C GLN A 297 -1.09 9.79 22.05
N ASN A 298 -0.15 9.59 22.99
CA ASN A 298 -0.36 9.61 24.45
C ASN A 298 -1.31 8.52 25.00
N ILE A 299 -1.80 7.60 24.19
CA ILE A 299 -2.63 6.49 24.63
C ILE A 299 -1.73 5.29 24.96
N GLN A 300 -1.85 4.77 26.19
CA GLN A 300 -1.06 3.64 26.69
C GLN A 300 -1.88 2.37 26.85
N ARG A 301 -3.16 2.49 27.17
CA ARG A 301 -4.01 1.33 27.45
C ARG A 301 -4.55 0.75 26.16
N PHE A 302 -4.61 -0.57 26.08
CA PHE A 302 -5.11 -1.30 24.93
C PHE A 302 -6.54 -0.91 24.54
N ASP A 303 -7.42 -0.81 25.54
CA ASP A 303 -8.86 -0.55 25.31
C ASP A 303 -9.12 0.86 24.78
N ASP A 304 -8.31 1.83 25.21
CA ASP A 304 -8.43 3.22 24.78
C ASP A 304 -8.02 3.42 23.29
N LEU A 305 -7.40 2.39 22.68
CA LEU A 305 -7.07 2.36 21.27
C LEU A 305 -8.20 1.79 20.38
N ILE A 306 -9.29 1.33 20.97
CA ILE A 306 -10.50 0.92 20.24
C ILE A 306 -11.28 2.18 19.89
N ILE A 307 -11.30 2.52 18.60
CA ILE A 307 -11.86 3.79 18.08
C ILE A 307 -13.19 3.63 17.34
N GLY A 308 -13.70 2.42 17.27
CA GLY A 308 -14.96 2.08 16.61
C GLY A 308 -15.19 0.57 16.57
N PRO A 309 -16.32 0.12 16.03
CA PRO A 309 -16.61 -1.31 15.90
C PRO A 309 -15.49 -2.02 15.14
N ASN A 310 -14.84 -2.98 15.77
CA ASN A 310 -13.73 -3.74 15.20
C ASN A 310 -12.53 -2.90 14.71
N LEU A 311 -12.45 -1.60 15.06
CA LEU A 311 -11.36 -0.70 14.69
C LEU A 311 -10.43 -0.45 15.88
N TRP A 312 -9.15 -0.80 15.69
CA TRP A 312 -8.11 -0.63 16.69
C TRP A 312 -6.93 0.21 16.16
N ALA A 313 -6.56 1.25 16.89
CA ALA A 313 -5.54 2.22 16.50
C ALA A 313 -4.14 1.92 17.08
N GLY A 314 -3.89 0.69 17.50
CA GLY A 314 -2.63 0.32 18.15
C GLY A 314 -1.58 -0.29 17.25
N PHE A 315 -1.85 -0.55 15.97
CA PHE A 315 -0.91 -1.22 15.09
C PHE A 315 0.40 -0.46 14.89
N ALA A 316 0.36 0.88 14.86
CA ALA A 316 1.58 1.69 14.75
C ALA A 316 2.52 1.60 15.96
N LYS A 317 2.04 1.13 17.12
CA LYS A 317 2.92 0.87 18.28
C LYS A 317 3.82 -0.34 18.04
N ALA A 318 3.37 -1.27 17.22
CA ALA A 318 4.08 -2.50 16.92
C ALA A 318 4.94 -2.43 15.66
N LYS A 319 4.55 -1.63 14.67
CA LYS A 319 5.23 -1.58 13.37
C LYS A 319 5.06 -0.21 12.70
N PRO A 320 5.96 0.19 11.77
CA PRO A 320 5.74 1.35 10.93
C PRO A 320 4.55 1.16 9.98
N GLY A 321 3.81 2.22 9.68
CA GLY A 321 2.72 2.21 8.71
C GLY A 321 1.39 2.66 9.31
N PRO A 322 0.27 2.24 8.71
CA PRO A 322 -1.06 2.61 9.19
C PRO A 322 -1.26 2.23 10.65
N THR A 323 -1.86 3.14 11.39
CA THR A 323 -2.16 2.98 12.81
C THR A 323 -3.39 2.13 13.04
N VAL A 324 -4.42 2.35 12.20
CA VAL A 324 -5.74 1.75 12.34
C VAL A 324 -5.83 0.47 11.54
N GLY A 325 -6.39 -0.57 12.14
CA GLY A 325 -6.70 -1.82 11.50
C GLY A 325 -7.98 -2.44 12.03
N LEU A 326 -8.43 -3.50 11.37
CA LEU A 326 -9.64 -4.23 11.72
C LEU A 326 -9.29 -5.46 12.57
N VAL A 327 -10.05 -5.68 13.62
CA VAL A 327 -9.87 -6.78 14.59
C VAL A 327 -11.23 -7.45 14.83
N GLY A 328 -11.31 -8.76 14.65
CA GLY A 328 -12.57 -9.46 14.89
C GLY A 328 -12.62 -10.87 14.34
N SER A 329 -13.85 -11.44 14.29
CA SER A 329 -14.08 -12.69 13.57
C SER A 329 -13.95 -12.48 12.06
N HIS A 330 -13.96 -13.54 11.28
CA HIS A 330 -13.94 -13.48 9.82
C HIS A 330 -15.16 -12.68 9.30
N GLU A 331 -16.33 -12.89 9.91
CA GLU A 331 -17.58 -12.21 9.59
C GLU A 331 -17.50 -10.71 9.96
N ASN A 332 -17.01 -10.38 11.17
CA ASN A 332 -16.84 -8.98 11.57
C ASN A 332 -15.92 -8.21 10.59
N ILE A 333 -14.81 -8.82 10.20
CA ILE A 333 -13.90 -8.21 9.22
C ILE A 333 -14.61 -8.02 7.88
N ALA A 334 -15.35 -9.03 7.42
CA ALA A 334 -16.10 -8.95 6.17
C ALA A 334 -17.16 -7.84 6.19
N GLU A 335 -17.92 -7.73 7.29
CA GLU A 335 -18.90 -6.66 7.49
C GLU A 335 -18.25 -5.27 7.44
N ARG A 336 -17.14 -5.06 8.15
CA ARG A 336 -16.43 -3.76 8.13
C ARG A 336 -15.89 -3.43 6.74
N LEU A 337 -15.33 -4.41 6.02
CA LEU A 337 -14.88 -4.20 4.63
C LEU A 337 -16.06 -3.86 3.70
N ALA A 338 -17.24 -4.50 3.92
CA ALA A 338 -18.45 -4.18 3.18
C ALA A 338 -18.94 -2.74 3.46
N GLU A 339 -18.87 -2.25 4.71
CA GLU A 339 -19.18 -0.84 5.01
C GLU A 339 -18.31 0.15 4.26
N TYR A 340 -16.99 -0.09 4.19
CA TYR A 340 -16.10 0.74 3.38
C TYR A 340 -16.44 0.65 1.91
N ARG A 341 -16.76 -0.55 1.39
CA ARG A 341 -17.21 -0.73 0.01
C ARG A 341 -18.47 0.10 -0.27
N ASP A 342 -19.44 0.04 0.63
CA ASP A 342 -20.71 0.74 0.51
C ASP A 342 -20.55 2.27 0.65
N ALA A 343 -19.48 2.72 1.32
CA ALA A 343 -19.04 4.12 1.33
C ALA A 343 -18.31 4.56 0.05
N GLY A 344 -18.09 3.65 -0.91
CA GLY A 344 -17.53 3.96 -2.22
C GLY A 344 -16.09 3.49 -2.45
N PHE A 345 -15.50 2.73 -1.53
CA PHE A 345 -14.20 2.11 -1.74
C PHE A 345 -14.33 0.86 -2.62
N SER A 346 -13.50 0.76 -3.64
CA SER A 346 -13.51 -0.37 -4.58
C SER A 346 -12.19 -1.14 -4.62
N THR A 347 -11.16 -0.66 -3.95
CA THR A 347 -9.85 -1.32 -3.87
C THR A 347 -9.41 -1.41 -2.42
N PHE A 348 -9.03 -2.60 -1.99
CA PHE A 348 -8.58 -2.85 -0.62
C PHE A 348 -7.16 -3.41 -0.63
N ILE A 349 -6.23 -2.72 0.04
CA ILE A 349 -4.86 -3.20 0.27
C ILE A 349 -4.81 -3.72 1.70
N LEU A 350 -4.80 -5.03 1.84
CA LEU A 350 -4.87 -5.74 3.10
C LEU A 350 -3.49 -6.22 3.55
N ALA A 351 -3.27 -6.32 4.84
CA ALA A 351 -2.10 -6.96 5.41
C ALA A 351 -2.43 -7.61 6.75
N GLY A 352 -1.69 -8.64 7.08
CA GLY A 352 -1.72 -9.33 8.37
C GLY A 352 -0.35 -9.94 8.66
N ASN A 353 -0.09 -10.30 9.89
CA ASN A 353 1.13 -10.97 10.31
C ASN A 353 0.79 -12.27 11.07
N PRO A 354 1.48 -13.39 10.73
CA PRO A 354 2.52 -13.57 9.69
C PRO A 354 1.95 -13.48 8.27
N HIS A 355 2.68 -12.87 7.35
CA HIS A 355 2.16 -12.53 6.03
C HIS A 355 1.69 -13.72 5.19
N LEU A 356 2.38 -14.85 5.26
CA LEU A 356 2.05 -16.05 4.48
C LEU A 356 0.73 -16.68 4.94
N GLU A 357 0.62 -16.95 6.23
CA GLU A 357 -0.53 -17.61 6.84
C GLU A 357 -1.77 -16.71 6.80
N GLU A 358 -1.58 -15.42 7.07
CA GLU A 358 -2.70 -14.48 7.05
C GLU A 358 -3.20 -14.20 5.61
N ALA A 359 -2.33 -14.23 4.59
CA ALA A 359 -2.80 -14.14 3.20
C ALA A 359 -3.74 -15.31 2.84
N LEU A 360 -3.37 -16.53 3.23
CA LEU A 360 -4.20 -17.71 3.01
C LEU A 360 -5.50 -17.62 3.80
N ARG A 361 -5.42 -17.30 5.10
CA ARG A 361 -6.60 -17.19 5.97
C ARG A 361 -7.59 -16.14 5.46
N ILE A 362 -7.12 -14.92 5.20
CA ILE A 362 -7.99 -13.85 4.71
C ILE A 362 -8.60 -14.21 3.36
N GLY A 363 -7.81 -14.78 2.46
CA GLY A 363 -8.31 -15.19 1.15
C GLY A 363 -9.36 -16.31 1.20
N GLN A 364 -9.22 -17.25 2.12
CA GLN A 364 -10.13 -18.39 2.27
C GLN A 364 -11.36 -18.06 3.10
N GLU A 365 -11.20 -17.30 4.19
CA GLU A 365 -12.26 -17.12 5.18
C GLU A 365 -12.96 -15.75 5.07
N VAL A 366 -12.28 -14.69 4.62
CA VAL A 366 -12.84 -13.33 4.61
C VAL A 366 -13.27 -12.89 3.21
N LEU A 367 -12.41 -13.04 2.19
CA LEU A 367 -12.72 -12.52 0.85
C LEU A 367 -14.00 -13.11 0.25
N PRO A 368 -14.33 -14.42 0.41
CA PRO A 368 -15.60 -14.97 -0.06
C PRO A 368 -16.81 -14.29 0.58
N LEU A 369 -16.75 -13.99 1.88
CA LEU A 369 -17.83 -13.31 2.60
C LEU A 369 -18.05 -11.88 2.07
N VAL A 370 -16.97 -11.12 1.86
CA VAL A 370 -17.08 -9.76 1.30
C VAL A 370 -17.64 -9.77 -0.12
N ARG A 371 -17.22 -10.75 -0.95
CA ARG A 371 -17.66 -10.86 -2.34
C ARG A 371 -19.12 -11.29 -2.47
N GLN A 372 -19.62 -12.07 -1.52
CA GLN A 372 -21.03 -12.53 -1.47
C GLN A 372 -21.95 -11.50 -0.81
N ALA A 373 -21.43 -10.60 0.02
CA ALA A 373 -22.23 -9.59 0.68
C ALA A 373 -22.93 -8.69 -0.35
N PRO A 374 -24.26 -8.50 -0.23
CA PRO A 374 -24.99 -7.61 -1.13
C PRO A 374 -24.38 -6.21 -1.09
N VAL A 375 -24.29 -5.57 -2.25
CA VAL A 375 -23.90 -4.14 -2.33
C VAL A 375 -25.12 -3.34 -1.92
N ALA A 376 -24.98 -2.49 -0.89
CA ALA A 376 -26.06 -1.58 -0.54
C ALA A 376 -26.38 -0.68 -1.76
N SER A 377 -27.63 -0.65 -2.16
CA SER A 377 -28.06 0.27 -3.21
C SER A 377 -27.85 1.69 -2.71
N LEU A 378 -26.93 2.43 -3.32
CA LEU A 378 -26.81 3.87 -3.09
C LEU A 378 -28.19 4.50 -3.38
N PRO A 379 -28.74 5.32 -2.46
CA PRO A 379 -29.93 6.07 -2.80
C PRO A 379 -29.61 6.90 -4.05
N LEU A 380 -30.39 6.68 -5.11
CA LEU A 380 -30.37 7.55 -6.29
C LEU A 380 -30.57 8.96 -5.77
N THR A 381 -29.53 9.79 -5.83
CA THR A 381 -29.69 11.24 -5.60
C THR A 381 -30.69 11.72 -6.62
N ALA A 382 -31.88 12.06 -6.16
CA ALA A 382 -32.87 12.70 -6.99
C ALA A 382 -32.24 13.97 -7.57
N SER A 383 -32.04 13.95 -8.88
CA SER A 383 -31.72 15.16 -9.64
C SER A 383 -32.92 16.08 -9.53
N ALA A 384 -32.75 17.17 -8.79
CA ALA A 384 -33.63 18.30 -8.81
C ALA A 384 -33.03 19.40 -9.70
#